data_4f0c62416c783207558177d3ff8c521c
#
_entry.id   4f0c62416c783207558177d3ff8c521c
#
_cell.length_a   1.000
_cell.length_b   1.000
_cell.length_c   1.000
_cell.angle_alpha   90.00
_cell.angle_beta   90.00
_cell.angle_gamma   90.00
#
_symmetry.space_group_name_H-M   'P 1'
#
loop_
_entity.id
_entity.type
_entity.pdbx_description
1 polymer ?
#
loop_
_entity_poly.entity_id
_entity_poly.type
_entity_poly.pdbx_seq_one_letter_code
_entity_poly.pdbx_strand_id
1 'polypeptide(L)'
;SKEMAAARAPGFTAFGISMVAPVIMAFGTDEQKAKYLPDILSSKVWWCQGYSEPGSGSDLASLKTKAEDKGDHYLVNGAKTWTTMAQHADMIFCLVRTSQEDIRQKGISFLLIDMHSEGIEVQPINTLDNTPIGHHEVNTVFFEDVKVPKENLIGEEGKGWTYAKYLLEFERGNGYSSELYQQLQQLKA
;
A
#
# COMPACT_ATOMS: atom_id res chain seq x y z
N SER A 1 12.36 -16.26 9.80
CA SER A 1 11.86 -16.75 8.53
C SER A 1 12.22 -18.21 8.23
N LYS A 2 13.49 -18.70 8.35
CA LYS A 2 13.83 -20.12 8.12
C LYS A 2 13.05 -21.09 9.03
N GLU A 3 12.86 -20.73 10.28
CA GLU A 3 12.11 -21.52 11.27
C GLU A 3 10.61 -21.54 10.96
N MET A 4 10.02 -20.39 10.57
CA MET A 4 8.63 -20.33 10.12
C MET A 4 8.41 -21.20 8.87
N ALA A 5 9.33 -21.11 7.93
CA ALA A 5 9.30 -21.92 6.74
C ALA A 5 9.42 -23.42 7.07
N ALA A 6 10.35 -23.81 7.94
CA ALA A 6 10.50 -25.21 8.41
C ALA A 6 9.24 -25.72 9.13
N ALA A 7 8.57 -24.86 9.89
CA ALA A 7 7.33 -25.18 10.60
C ALA A 7 6.08 -25.11 9.69
N ARG A 8 6.22 -24.72 8.43
CA ARG A 8 5.09 -24.44 7.50
C ARG A 8 4.08 -23.47 8.11
N ALA A 9 4.57 -22.49 8.91
CA ALA A 9 3.72 -21.49 9.51
C ALA A 9 3.15 -20.57 8.42
N PRO A 10 1.88 -20.13 8.52
CA PRO A 10 1.32 -19.17 7.58
C PRO A 10 2.14 -17.88 7.57
N GLY A 11 2.38 -17.33 6.38
CA GLY A 11 3.06 -16.05 6.22
C GLY A 11 2.20 -14.88 6.68
N PHE A 12 2.85 -13.78 7.05
CA PHE A 12 2.17 -12.49 7.25
C PHE A 12 2.03 -11.77 5.92
N THR A 13 0.98 -10.95 5.78
CA THR A 13 0.88 -10.04 4.62
C THR A 13 2.03 -9.03 4.67
N ALA A 14 2.79 -8.94 3.58
CA ALA A 14 3.99 -8.09 3.52
C ALA A 14 3.66 -6.58 3.63
N PHE A 15 2.48 -6.16 3.19
CA PHE A 15 2.08 -4.76 3.08
C PHE A 15 2.13 -4.00 4.41
N GLY A 16 1.70 -4.63 5.51
CA GLY A 16 1.77 -4.03 6.84
C GLY A 16 3.21 -4.03 7.37
N ILE A 17 3.74 -5.21 7.67
CA ILE A 17 4.98 -5.39 8.43
C ILE A 17 6.22 -4.96 7.63
N SER A 18 6.31 -5.38 6.35
CA SER A 18 7.53 -5.20 5.57
C SER A 18 7.53 -3.94 4.71
N MET A 19 6.38 -3.29 4.50
CA MET A 19 6.26 -2.13 3.62
C MET A 19 5.88 -0.85 4.37
N VAL A 20 4.64 -0.71 4.86
CA VAL A 20 4.19 0.54 5.46
C VAL A 20 4.76 0.78 6.86
N ALA A 21 4.94 -0.26 7.69
CA ALA A 21 5.48 -0.08 9.04
C ALA A 21 6.88 0.58 9.05
N PRO A 22 7.87 0.17 8.23
CA PRO A 22 9.14 0.88 8.12
C PRO A 22 8.99 2.37 7.78
N VAL A 23 8.06 2.72 6.89
CA VAL A 23 7.78 4.12 6.52
C VAL A 23 7.20 4.90 7.69
N ILE A 24 6.20 4.34 8.41
CA ILE A 24 5.62 4.96 9.60
C ILE A 24 6.70 5.13 10.69
N MET A 25 7.54 4.12 10.90
CA MET A 25 8.64 4.20 11.87
C MET A 25 9.64 5.31 11.56
N ALA A 26 9.99 5.50 10.29
CA ALA A 26 10.99 6.47 9.87
C ALA A 26 10.46 7.89 9.74
N PHE A 27 9.22 8.07 9.28
CA PHE A 27 8.68 9.37 8.86
C PHE A 27 7.36 9.75 9.53
N GLY A 28 6.69 8.82 10.21
CA GLY A 28 5.46 9.09 10.93
C GLY A 28 5.67 9.86 12.22
N THR A 29 4.62 10.56 12.67
CA THR A 29 4.59 11.19 14.00
C THR A 29 4.50 10.13 15.11
N ASP A 30 4.72 10.53 16.35
CA ASP A 30 4.60 9.59 17.47
C ASP A 30 3.16 9.10 17.67
N GLU A 31 2.18 9.95 17.36
CA GLU A 31 0.75 9.60 17.36
C GLU A 31 0.44 8.56 16.27
N GLN A 32 0.98 8.73 15.06
CA GLN A 32 0.82 7.76 13.97
C GLN A 32 1.47 6.42 14.33
N LYS A 33 2.69 6.44 14.90
CA LYS A 33 3.36 5.22 15.36
C LYS A 33 2.55 4.50 16.43
N ALA A 34 2.05 5.24 17.44
CA ALA A 34 1.22 4.67 18.52
C ALA A 34 -0.10 4.10 17.98
N LYS A 35 -0.72 4.75 16.99
CA LYS A 35 -1.98 4.35 16.38
C LYS A 35 -1.86 3.09 15.51
N TYR A 36 -0.87 3.04 14.62
CA TYR A 36 -0.84 2.03 13.55
C TYR A 36 0.09 0.84 13.83
N LEU A 37 1.26 1.04 14.47
CA LEU A 37 2.24 -0.03 14.59
C LEU A 37 1.78 -1.23 15.43
N PRO A 38 1.06 -1.07 16.56
CA PRO A 38 0.57 -2.21 17.33
C PRO A 38 -0.41 -3.09 16.55
N ASP A 39 -1.31 -2.48 15.77
CA ASP A 39 -2.30 -3.22 14.99
C ASP A 39 -1.70 -3.87 13.74
N ILE A 40 -0.66 -3.28 13.15
CA ILE A 40 0.16 -3.93 12.12
C ILE A 40 0.87 -5.16 12.68
N LEU A 41 1.53 -5.03 13.84
CA LEU A 41 2.30 -6.11 14.46
C LEU A 41 1.41 -7.28 14.86
N SER A 42 0.20 -7.01 15.35
CA SER A 42 -0.79 -8.01 15.74
C SER A 42 -1.63 -8.56 14.57
N SER A 43 -1.42 -8.05 13.35
CA SER A 43 -2.20 -8.38 12.14
C SER A 43 -3.72 -8.12 12.30
N LYS A 44 -4.11 -7.20 13.17
CA LYS A 44 -5.51 -6.78 13.33
C LYS A 44 -5.98 -5.92 12.17
N VAL A 45 -5.10 -5.09 11.61
CA VAL A 45 -5.36 -4.19 10.51
C VAL A 45 -4.57 -4.65 9.30
N TRP A 46 -5.27 -4.95 8.23
CA TRP A 46 -4.67 -5.38 6.98
C TRP A 46 -4.46 -4.19 6.06
N TRP A 47 -3.35 -4.22 5.32
CA TRP A 47 -2.94 -3.12 4.46
C TRP A 47 -2.84 -3.55 3.01
N CYS A 48 -3.09 -2.62 2.09
CA CYS A 48 -2.78 -2.77 0.68
C CYS A 48 -2.04 -1.53 0.16
N GLN A 49 -1.48 -1.63 -1.05
CA GLN A 49 -0.65 -0.62 -1.67
C GLN A 49 -1.38 0.09 -2.81
N GLY A 50 -1.50 1.41 -2.74
CA GLY A 50 -2.11 2.26 -3.76
C GLY A 50 -1.07 3.10 -4.51
N TYR A 51 -0.26 2.48 -5.39
CA TYR A 51 0.76 3.18 -6.18
C TYR A 51 0.31 3.35 -7.63
N SER A 52 0.29 2.26 -8.39
CA SER A 52 -0.01 2.25 -9.82
C SER A 52 -1.43 2.74 -10.12
N GLU A 53 -1.59 3.40 -11.27
CA GLU A 53 -2.87 3.82 -11.82
C GLU A 53 -3.04 3.26 -13.24
N PRO A 54 -4.25 3.22 -13.81
CA PRO A 54 -4.46 2.71 -15.17
C PRO A 54 -3.56 3.35 -16.23
N GLY A 55 -3.17 4.63 -16.03
CA GLY A 55 -2.27 5.37 -16.91
C GLY A 55 -0.86 5.61 -16.36
N SER A 56 -0.50 5.07 -15.18
CA SER A 56 0.75 5.40 -14.48
C SER A 56 1.29 4.19 -13.72
N GLY A 57 1.97 3.30 -14.43
CA GLY A 57 2.68 2.16 -13.87
C GLY A 57 4.19 2.40 -13.84
N SER A 58 4.89 2.10 -14.94
CA SER A 58 6.34 2.32 -15.04
C SER A 58 6.72 3.81 -14.91
N ASP A 59 5.92 4.73 -15.44
CA ASP A 59 6.03 6.17 -15.14
C ASP A 59 5.13 6.54 -13.96
N LEU A 60 5.45 6.01 -12.77
CA LEU A 60 4.66 6.26 -11.56
C LEU A 60 4.60 7.75 -11.19
N ALA A 61 5.62 8.55 -11.54
CA ALA A 61 5.62 9.99 -11.29
C ALA A 61 4.52 10.74 -12.03
N SER A 62 3.88 10.13 -13.03
CA SER A 62 2.74 10.68 -13.76
C SER A 62 1.38 10.42 -13.11
N LEU A 63 1.34 9.83 -11.91
CA LEU A 63 0.11 9.56 -11.18
C LEU A 63 -0.80 10.80 -11.05
N LYS A 64 -2.11 10.57 -11.12
CA LYS A 64 -3.15 11.61 -11.18
C LYS A 64 -4.16 11.57 -10.04
N THR A 65 -4.20 10.50 -9.24
CA THR A 65 -5.06 10.46 -8.04
C THR A 65 -4.79 11.70 -7.21
N LYS A 66 -5.75 12.61 -7.17
CA LYS A 66 -5.62 13.94 -6.56
C LYS A 66 -6.03 13.87 -5.10
N ALA A 67 -5.29 14.57 -4.25
CA ALA A 67 -5.67 14.86 -2.88
C ALA A 67 -5.70 16.38 -2.69
N GLU A 68 -6.88 16.95 -2.73
CA GLU A 68 -7.09 18.39 -2.58
C GLU A 68 -7.17 18.77 -1.11
N ASP A 69 -6.34 19.72 -0.69
CA ASP A 69 -6.37 20.26 0.66
C ASP A 69 -7.63 21.08 0.92
N LYS A 70 -8.44 20.67 1.89
CA LYS A 70 -9.67 21.36 2.33
C LYS A 70 -9.50 22.02 3.72
N GLY A 71 -8.28 22.07 4.25
CA GLY A 71 -7.94 22.65 5.54
C GLY A 71 -7.83 21.59 6.62
N ASP A 72 -8.91 20.96 7.01
CA ASP A 72 -8.97 19.91 8.04
C ASP A 72 -8.82 18.48 7.48
N HIS A 73 -9.02 18.30 6.18
CA HIS A 73 -8.88 17.01 5.49
C HIS A 73 -8.36 17.17 4.06
N TYR A 74 -7.95 16.06 3.45
CA TYR A 74 -7.77 15.93 2.02
C TYR A 74 -9.02 15.33 1.39
N LEU A 75 -9.45 15.89 0.25
CA LEU A 75 -10.48 15.29 -0.60
C LEU A 75 -9.79 14.52 -1.71
N VAL A 76 -9.92 13.18 -1.69
CA VAL A 76 -9.21 12.28 -2.60
C VAL A 76 -10.12 11.81 -3.72
N ASN A 77 -9.63 11.97 -4.97
CA ASN A 77 -10.31 11.56 -6.20
C ASN A 77 -9.34 10.89 -7.17
N GLY A 78 -9.71 9.74 -7.72
CA GLY A 78 -8.91 9.01 -8.69
C GLY A 78 -9.10 7.51 -8.64
N ALA A 79 -8.10 6.76 -9.14
CA ALA A 79 -8.15 5.31 -9.12
C ALA A 79 -6.75 4.71 -9.01
N LYS A 80 -6.63 3.62 -8.27
CA LYS A 80 -5.44 2.78 -8.19
C LYS A 80 -5.72 1.42 -8.81
N THR A 81 -4.73 0.84 -9.46
CA THR A 81 -4.87 -0.46 -10.14
C THR A 81 -3.78 -1.43 -9.70
N TRP A 82 -3.99 -2.71 -9.94
CA TRP A 82 -3.11 -3.81 -9.51
C TRP A 82 -2.93 -3.85 -7.98
N THR A 83 -3.96 -3.39 -7.24
CA THR A 83 -3.93 -3.36 -5.79
C THR A 83 -4.23 -4.75 -5.24
N THR A 84 -3.17 -5.45 -4.86
CA THR A 84 -3.25 -6.80 -4.30
C THR A 84 -3.99 -6.79 -2.97
N MET A 85 -4.95 -7.71 -2.81
CA MET A 85 -5.73 -7.92 -1.58
C MET A 85 -6.55 -6.71 -1.10
N ALA A 86 -6.85 -5.74 -1.97
CA ALA A 86 -7.64 -4.56 -1.58
C ALA A 86 -9.03 -4.92 -1.02
N GLN A 87 -9.63 -6.02 -1.49
CA GLN A 87 -10.93 -6.51 -1.02
C GLN A 87 -10.94 -6.99 0.45
N HIS A 88 -9.77 -7.18 1.04
CA HIS A 88 -9.58 -7.63 2.42
C HIS A 88 -8.88 -6.58 3.29
N ALA A 89 -8.40 -5.49 2.69
CA ALA A 89 -7.63 -4.48 3.39
C ALA A 89 -8.51 -3.52 4.17
N ASP A 90 -8.11 -3.20 5.40
CA ASP A 90 -8.71 -2.14 6.22
C ASP A 90 -8.12 -0.78 5.87
N MET A 91 -6.85 -0.76 5.45
CA MET A 91 -6.11 0.47 5.17
C MET A 91 -5.34 0.36 3.84
N ILE A 92 -5.21 1.47 3.14
CA ILE A 92 -4.34 1.59 1.97
C ILE A 92 -3.30 2.70 2.20
N PHE A 93 -2.02 2.40 1.98
CA PHE A 93 -1.01 3.43 1.86
C PHE A 93 -0.89 3.86 0.41
N CYS A 94 -1.15 5.13 0.17
CA CYS A 94 -1.45 5.64 -1.16
C CYS A 94 -0.53 6.81 -1.56
N LEU A 95 0.03 6.75 -2.77
CA LEU A 95 0.66 7.91 -3.38
C LEU A 95 -0.39 8.76 -4.09
N VAL A 96 -0.45 10.03 -3.74
CA VAL A 96 -1.44 10.98 -4.26
C VAL A 96 -0.78 12.26 -4.75
N ARG A 97 -1.46 12.97 -5.64
CA ARG A 97 -1.04 14.28 -6.16
C ARG A 97 -1.63 15.39 -5.29
N THR A 98 -0.81 16.06 -4.50
CA THR A 98 -1.22 17.21 -3.67
C THR A 98 -0.92 18.55 -4.34
N SER A 99 0.09 18.61 -5.23
CA SER A 99 0.40 19.82 -6.01
C SER A 99 0.90 19.50 -7.42
N GLN A 100 0.91 20.51 -8.29
CA GLN A 100 1.52 20.46 -9.61
C GLN A 100 2.84 21.21 -9.56
N GLU A 101 3.93 20.47 -9.82
CA GLU A 101 5.30 20.99 -9.74
C GLU A 101 6.03 20.73 -11.06
N ASP A 102 7.03 21.57 -11.38
CA ASP A 102 7.90 21.35 -12.55
C ASP A 102 8.57 19.98 -12.51
N ILE A 103 9.00 19.57 -11.31
CA ILE A 103 9.47 18.23 -11.03
C ILE A 103 8.30 17.42 -10.47
N ARG A 104 7.68 16.58 -11.32
CA ARG A 104 6.46 15.82 -11.01
C ARG A 104 6.50 15.07 -9.67
N GLN A 105 7.66 14.56 -9.29
CA GLN A 105 7.87 13.84 -8.02
C GLN A 105 7.64 14.70 -6.78
N LYS A 106 7.89 16.03 -6.87
CA LYS A 106 7.74 16.95 -5.74
C LYS A 106 6.27 17.24 -5.38
N GLY A 107 5.33 17.00 -6.29
CA GLY A 107 3.90 17.16 -6.04
C GLY A 107 3.22 15.88 -5.51
N ILE A 108 3.99 14.86 -5.11
CA ILE A 108 3.46 13.58 -4.65
C ILE A 108 3.59 13.48 -3.13
N SER A 109 2.49 13.13 -2.46
CA SER A 109 2.40 12.91 -1.03
C SER A 109 2.02 11.46 -0.71
N PHE A 110 2.23 11.04 0.54
CA PHE A 110 1.98 9.69 1.02
C PHE A 110 0.87 9.73 2.07
N LEU A 111 -0.32 9.20 1.73
CA LEU A 111 -1.48 9.18 2.62
C LEU A 111 -1.80 7.77 3.10
N LEU A 112 -2.24 7.68 4.34
CA LEU A 112 -2.88 6.50 4.91
C LEU A 112 -4.39 6.68 4.85
N ILE A 113 -5.09 5.83 4.07
CA ILE A 113 -6.53 5.97 3.82
C ILE A 113 -7.25 4.75 4.38
N ASP A 114 -8.32 4.97 5.14
CA ASP A 114 -9.22 3.92 5.62
C ASP A 114 -10.06 3.42 4.45
N MET A 115 -9.98 2.11 4.16
CA MET A 115 -10.67 1.47 3.04
C MET A 115 -12.19 1.38 3.24
N HIS A 116 -12.67 1.62 4.47
CA HIS A 116 -14.10 1.68 4.80
C HIS A 116 -14.70 3.08 4.65
N SER A 117 -13.90 4.07 4.21
CA SER A 117 -14.37 5.44 3.98
C SER A 117 -15.43 5.47 2.88
N GLU A 118 -16.42 6.34 3.05
CA GLU A 118 -17.42 6.65 1.99
C GLU A 118 -16.69 7.12 0.72
N GLY A 119 -17.16 6.67 -0.45
CA GLY A 119 -16.58 7.00 -1.75
C GLY A 119 -15.46 6.06 -2.21
N ILE A 120 -15.15 5.00 -1.46
CA ILE A 120 -14.22 3.96 -1.92
C ILE A 120 -15.00 2.79 -2.51
N GLU A 121 -14.61 2.40 -3.72
CA GLU A 121 -15.12 1.20 -4.40
C GLU A 121 -13.95 0.31 -4.81
N VAL A 122 -14.04 -0.99 -4.51
CA VAL A 122 -13.05 -2.01 -4.88
C VAL A 122 -13.64 -2.92 -5.94
N GLN A 123 -13.01 -2.97 -7.11
CA GLN A 123 -13.44 -3.83 -8.22
C GLN A 123 -12.35 -4.85 -8.56
N PRO A 124 -12.69 -6.14 -8.71
CA PRO A 124 -11.74 -7.17 -9.11
C PRO A 124 -11.22 -6.94 -10.53
N ILE A 125 -9.94 -7.22 -10.76
CA ILE A 125 -9.35 -7.29 -12.09
C ILE A 125 -9.37 -8.75 -12.53
N ASN A 126 -10.01 -9.03 -13.68
CA ASN A 126 -9.99 -10.36 -14.27
C ASN A 126 -8.58 -10.67 -14.79
N THR A 127 -7.98 -11.70 -14.27
CA THR A 127 -6.66 -12.20 -14.66
C THR A 127 -6.78 -13.34 -15.67
N LEU A 128 -5.68 -13.70 -16.34
CA LEU A 128 -5.66 -14.71 -17.41
C LEU A 128 -6.12 -16.10 -16.93
N ASP A 129 -5.93 -16.40 -15.65
CA ASP A 129 -6.32 -17.67 -15.02
C ASP A 129 -7.81 -17.76 -14.71
N ASN A 130 -8.63 -16.72 -15.01
CA ASN A 130 -10.07 -16.66 -14.74
C ASN A 130 -10.42 -17.02 -13.30
N THR A 131 -9.65 -16.57 -12.34
CA THR A 131 -9.92 -16.78 -10.92
C THR A 131 -11.37 -16.36 -10.58
N PRO A 132 -12.17 -17.23 -9.93
CA PRO A 132 -13.56 -16.91 -9.59
C PRO A 132 -13.68 -15.63 -8.75
N ILE A 133 -14.79 -14.91 -8.92
CA ILE A 133 -15.11 -13.74 -8.08
C ILE A 133 -15.05 -14.16 -6.60
N GLY A 134 -14.32 -13.39 -5.79
CA GLY A 134 -14.08 -13.67 -4.37
C GLY A 134 -12.73 -14.38 -4.08
N HIS A 135 -12.07 -14.94 -5.10
CA HIS A 135 -10.74 -15.54 -4.99
C HIS A 135 -9.67 -14.74 -5.76
N HIS A 136 -10.04 -13.63 -6.38
CA HIS A 136 -9.11 -12.76 -7.11
C HIS A 136 -8.14 -12.07 -6.13
N GLU A 137 -6.90 -11.86 -6.59
CA GLU A 137 -5.86 -11.23 -5.78
C GLU A 137 -5.73 -9.72 -6.03
N VAL A 138 -5.97 -9.30 -7.27
CA VAL A 138 -5.70 -7.92 -7.71
C VAL A 138 -6.97 -7.16 -8.03
N ASN A 139 -6.95 -5.87 -7.70
CA ASN A 139 -8.13 -5.02 -7.79
C ASN A 139 -7.79 -3.65 -8.37
N THR A 140 -8.83 -2.97 -8.86
CA THR A 140 -8.87 -1.52 -9.01
C THR A 140 -9.59 -0.93 -7.81
N VAL A 141 -9.02 0.11 -7.21
CA VAL A 141 -9.64 0.87 -6.12
C VAL A 141 -9.97 2.26 -6.64
N PHE A 142 -11.24 2.62 -6.60
CA PHE A 142 -11.74 3.94 -6.98
C PHE A 142 -11.95 4.79 -5.75
N PHE A 143 -11.64 6.09 -5.90
CA PHE A 143 -11.85 7.11 -4.87
C PHE A 143 -12.71 8.22 -5.47
N GLU A 144 -13.89 8.45 -4.89
CA GLU A 144 -14.83 9.49 -5.27
C GLU A 144 -15.14 10.34 -4.04
N ASP A 145 -14.59 11.55 -4.00
CA ASP A 145 -14.75 12.51 -2.90
C ASP A 145 -14.42 11.96 -1.50
N VAL A 146 -13.42 11.06 -1.43
CA VAL A 146 -13.02 10.42 -0.18
C VAL A 146 -12.35 11.43 0.75
N LYS A 147 -12.88 11.59 1.96
CA LYS A 147 -12.34 12.48 2.98
C LYS A 147 -11.28 11.77 3.80
N VAL A 148 -10.05 12.25 3.76
CA VAL A 148 -8.91 11.71 4.49
C VAL A 148 -8.41 12.74 5.48
N PRO A 149 -8.41 12.47 6.80
CA PRO A 149 -7.94 13.40 7.81
C PRO A 149 -6.48 13.84 7.57
N LYS A 150 -6.14 15.07 7.93
CA LYS A 150 -4.79 15.62 7.75
C LYS A 150 -3.72 14.84 8.50
N GLU A 151 -4.06 14.32 9.66
CA GLU A 151 -3.17 13.49 10.47
C GLU A 151 -2.79 12.15 9.81
N ASN A 152 -3.43 11.79 8.71
CA ASN A 152 -3.08 10.58 7.94
C ASN A 152 -2.02 10.84 6.85
N LEU A 153 -1.52 12.06 6.72
CA LEU A 153 -0.35 12.39 5.90
C LEU A 153 0.91 11.87 6.61
N ILE A 154 1.70 11.07 5.92
CA ILE A 154 3.01 10.66 6.43
C ILE A 154 4.05 11.72 6.10
N GLY A 155 4.74 12.18 7.15
CA GLY A 155 5.81 13.17 7.05
C GLY A 155 5.34 14.50 6.48
N GLU A 156 5.98 14.98 5.40
CA GLU A 156 5.73 16.27 4.77
C GLU A 156 5.01 16.11 3.42
N GLU A 157 4.12 17.05 3.12
CA GLU A 157 3.50 17.15 1.79
C GLU A 157 4.58 17.33 0.71
N GLY A 158 4.37 16.69 -0.44
CA GLY A 158 5.34 16.72 -1.54
C GLY A 158 6.57 15.81 -1.37
N LYS A 159 6.69 15.10 -0.25
CA LYS A 159 7.80 14.16 0.02
C LYS A 159 7.46 12.68 -0.20
N GLY A 160 6.25 12.39 -0.63
CA GLY A 160 5.76 11.01 -0.82
C GLY A 160 6.65 10.16 -1.74
N TRP A 161 7.27 10.77 -2.75
CA TRP A 161 8.23 10.06 -3.62
C TRP A 161 9.46 9.54 -2.86
N THR A 162 9.96 10.30 -1.91
CA THR A 162 11.08 9.88 -1.04
C THR A 162 10.66 8.71 -0.16
N TYR A 163 9.47 8.79 0.43
CA TYR A 163 8.94 7.72 1.29
C TYR A 163 8.65 6.44 0.50
N ALA A 164 8.14 6.58 -0.72
CA ALA A 164 7.94 5.45 -1.64
C ALA A 164 9.26 4.75 -2.00
N LYS A 165 10.32 5.50 -2.30
CA LYS A 165 11.65 4.91 -2.56
C LYS A 165 12.19 4.16 -1.34
N TYR A 166 12.05 4.74 -0.16
CA TYR A 166 12.45 4.09 1.10
C TYR A 166 11.69 2.77 1.31
N LEU A 167 10.37 2.76 1.08
CA LEU A 167 9.55 1.54 1.15
C LEU A 167 10.07 0.45 0.21
N LEU A 168 10.38 0.81 -1.04
CA LEU A 168 10.85 -0.14 -2.05
C LEU A 168 12.18 -0.81 -1.70
N GLU A 169 13.02 -0.21 -0.85
CA GLU A 169 14.23 -0.84 -0.33
C GLU A 169 13.89 -2.07 0.53
N PHE A 170 12.84 -2.00 1.35
CA PHE A 170 12.37 -3.13 2.15
C PHE A 170 11.64 -4.18 1.31
N GLU A 171 10.87 -3.77 0.32
CA GLU A 171 10.19 -4.69 -0.61
C GLU A 171 11.19 -5.55 -1.37
N ARG A 172 12.24 -4.94 -1.93
CA ARG A 172 13.29 -5.64 -2.69
C ARG A 172 14.20 -6.51 -1.82
N GLY A 173 14.29 -6.23 -0.53
CA GLY A 173 15.09 -7.00 0.43
C GLY A 173 14.43 -8.29 0.92
N ASN A 174 13.18 -8.54 0.61
CA ASN A 174 12.47 -9.76 0.97
C ASN A 174 13.02 -10.95 0.17
N GLY A 175 13.95 -11.68 0.78
CA GLY A 175 14.57 -12.85 0.16
C GLY A 175 13.59 -14.02 0.06
N TYR A 176 13.24 -14.40 -1.14
CA TYR A 176 12.47 -15.63 -1.46
C TYR A 176 13.26 -16.93 -1.20
N SER A 177 14.47 -16.83 -0.68
CA SER A 177 15.41 -17.95 -0.53
C SER A 177 14.90 -19.08 0.35
N SER A 178 14.10 -18.78 1.39
CA SER A 178 13.56 -19.79 2.29
C SER A 178 12.42 -20.62 1.66
N GLU A 179 11.56 -20.01 0.87
CA GLU A 179 10.50 -20.69 0.11
C GLU A 179 11.08 -21.55 -0.99
N LEU A 180 11.99 -21.00 -1.79
CA LEU A 180 12.71 -21.74 -2.83
C LEU A 180 13.48 -22.93 -2.26
N TYR A 181 14.10 -22.76 -1.09
CA TYR A 181 14.78 -23.87 -0.41
C TYR A 181 13.82 -24.98 -0.01
N GLN A 182 12.63 -24.64 0.51
CA GLN A 182 11.59 -25.63 0.84
C GLN A 182 11.10 -26.39 -0.40
N GLN A 183 10.80 -25.67 -1.49
CA GLN A 183 10.39 -26.29 -2.74
C GLN A 183 11.47 -27.23 -3.26
N LEU A 184 12.75 -26.82 -3.17
CA LEU A 184 13.87 -27.69 -3.55
C LEU A 184 13.98 -28.95 -2.66
N GLN A 185 13.70 -28.86 -1.36
CA GLN A 185 13.69 -30.03 -0.47
C GLN A 185 12.52 -30.96 -0.78
N GLN A 186 11.35 -30.43 -1.14
CA GLN A 186 10.20 -31.25 -1.55
C GLN A 186 10.44 -32.01 -2.86
N LEU A 187 11.20 -31.40 -3.79
CA LEU A 187 11.57 -32.06 -5.05
C LEU A 187 12.63 -33.16 -4.88
N LYS A 188 13.35 -33.15 -3.76
CA LYS A 188 14.39 -34.17 -3.45
C LYS A 188 13.88 -35.34 -2.60
N ALA A 189 12.67 -35.23 -2.06
CA ALA A 189 12.02 -36.25 -1.23
C ALA A 189 11.11 -37.16 -2.08
#